data_b3eb73e449eaf1b9941c4914d2defd4d
#
_entry.id   b3eb73e449eaf1b9941c4914d2defd4d
#
_cell.length_a   1.000
_cell.length_b   1.000
_cell.length_c   1.000
_cell.angle_alpha   90.00
_cell.angle_beta   90.00
_cell.angle_gamma   90.00
#
_symmetry.space_group_name_H-M   'P 1'
#
loop_
_entity.id
_entity.type
_entity.pdbx_description
1 polymer ?
#
loop_
_entity_poly.entity_id
_entity_poly.type
_entity_poly.pdbx_seq_one_letter_code
_entity_poly.pdbx_strand_id
1 'polypeptide(L)'
;MFELMDVDTQDAVIKVIGVGGCGGNAVDHMISSGLTGVEFITINTDAQALKRSLAKLQLQLGNGVTKGLGAGANPDIGREAALEDRERIAELIDGADMLFITAGMGGGTGTGAAPVVAEVAKELGILTVAVVTKPFMFEGKRVRAANAGIEQLARHVDSLIIIPNEKLMQVLGDDISMLDAFKAANEVLHGAVGGIAEVINCPGLVNVDFADVRTVMSEMGMAMMGSAQASGENRARIAAEQAVASPLLEDVNLAGARGVLVNITASSTVKMREIHEVMNTIKAFTAEEATVIVGQVLDDTMEDALRVTMVATGL
;
A
#
# COMPACT_ATOMS: atom_id res chain seq x y z
N MET A 1 -42.08 -9.53 22.36
CA MET A 1 -41.88 -9.68 20.92
C MET A 1 -40.55 -8.99 20.64
N PHE A 2 -39.48 -9.74 20.45
CA PHE A 2 -38.18 -9.17 20.10
C PHE A 2 -38.15 -9.07 18.57
N GLU A 3 -38.10 -7.87 18.02
CA GLU A 3 -37.79 -7.66 16.62
C GLU A 3 -36.30 -7.95 16.44
N LEU A 4 -36.01 -8.95 15.62
CA LEU A 4 -34.66 -9.12 15.06
C LEU A 4 -34.44 -7.91 14.15
N MET A 5 -33.64 -6.95 14.61
CA MET A 5 -33.06 -5.97 13.69
C MET A 5 -32.13 -6.73 12.74
N ASP A 6 -32.39 -6.67 11.45
CA ASP A 6 -31.42 -7.03 10.45
C ASP A 6 -30.20 -6.13 10.69
N VAL A 7 -29.15 -6.71 11.25
CA VAL A 7 -27.86 -6.05 11.33
C VAL A 7 -27.26 -6.17 9.95
N ASP A 8 -27.41 -5.13 9.12
CA ASP A 8 -26.63 -4.97 7.91
C ASP A 8 -25.17 -4.80 8.33
N THR A 9 -24.46 -5.91 8.39
CA THR A 9 -23.00 -5.90 8.49
C THR A 9 -22.46 -5.50 7.13
N GLN A 10 -22.36 -4.20 6.88
CA GLN A 10 -21.62 -3.71 5.72
C GLN A 10 -20.14 -3.86 6.01
N ASP A 11 -19.48 -4.71 5.23
CA ASP A 11 -18.02 -4.78 5.22
C ASP A 11 -17.44 -3.44 4.74
N ALA A 12 -16.28 -3.05 5.27
CA ALA A 12 -15.61 -1.84 4.84
C ALA A 12 -15.28 -1.92 3.33
N VAL A 13 -15.62 -0.87 2.60
CA VAL A 13 -15.33 -0.76 1.16
C VAL A 13 -13.92 -0.24 0.97
N ILE A 14 -13.03 -1.08 0.46
CA ILE A 14 -11.64 -0.75 0.17
C ILE A 14 -11.45 -0.70 -1.34
N LYS A 15 -10.92 0.41 -1.83
CA LYS A 15 -10.56 0.58 -3.23
C LYS A 15 -9.05 0.79 -3.37
N VAL A 16 -8.51 0.27 -4.46
CA VAL A 16 -7.10 0.43 -4.83
C VAL A 16 -7.06 1.09 -6.19
N ILE A 17 -6.46 2.26 -6.29
CA ILE A 17 -6.31 3.00 -7.53
C ILE A 17 -4.85 3.04 -7.95
N GLY A 18 -4.54 2.46 -9.10
CA GLY A 18 -3.23 2.53 -9.74
C GLY A 18 -3.16 3.73 -10.69
N VAL A 19 -2.20 4.61 -10.46
CA VAL A 19 -2.04 5.86 -11.19
C VAL A 19 -0.80 5.79 -12.08
N GLY A 20 -0.99 5.96 -13.37
CA GLY A 20 0.08 5.90 -14.35
C GLY A 20 0.53 4.47 -14.68
N GLY A 21 1.60 4.33 -15.44
CA GLY A 21 2.09 3.02 -15.90
C GLY A 21 2.54 2.11 -14.77
N CYS A 22 3.33 2.62 -13.86
CA CYS A 22 3.83 1.85 -12.70
C CYS A 22 2.68 1.45 -11.76
N GLY A 23 1.77 2.38 -11.44
CA GLY A 23 0.61 2.09 -10.62
C GLY A 23 -0.32 1.06 -11.26
N GLY A 24 -0.53 1.15 -12.57
CA GLY A 24 -1.29 0.16 -13.34
C GLY A 24 -0.65 -1.24 -13.29
N ASN A 25 0.66 -1.33 -13.45
CA ASN A 25 1.39 -2.60 -13.34
C ASN A 25 1.30 -3.18 -11.94
N ALA A 26 1.37 -2.36 -10.90
CA ALA A 26 1.20 -2.80 -9.51
C ALA A 26 -0.20 -3.37 -9.27
N VAL A 27 -1.24 -2.72 -9.76
CA VAL A 27 -2.62 -3.21 -9.68
C VAL A 27 -2.78 -4.53 -10.44
N ASP A 28 -2.26 -4.64 -11.64
CA ASP A 28 -2.31 -5.88 -12.42
C ASP A 28 -1.59 -7.03 -11.69
N HIS A 29 -0.48 -6.74 -11.05
CA HIS A 29 0.23 -7.71 -10.21
C HIS A 29 -0.62 -8.17 -9.02
N MET A 30 -1.28 -7.24 -8.32
CA MET A 30 -2.18 -7.56 -7.19
C MET A 30 -3.35 -8.45 -7.63
N ILE A 31 -3.96 -8.14 -8.78
CA ILE A 31 -5.05 -8.95 -9.36
C ILE A 31 -4.55 -10.35 -9.71
N SER A 32 -3.41 -10.45 -10.38
CA SER A 32 -2.81 -11.73 -10.79
C SER A 32 -2.36 -12.58 -9.59
N SER A 33 -1.98 -11.94 -8.50
CA SER A 33 -1.60 -12.61 -7.24
C SER A 33 -2.80 -13.01 -6.38
N GLY A 34 -4.02 -12.72 -6.82
CA GLY A 34 -5.25 -13.19 -6.17
C GLY A 34 -5.69 -12.37 -4.97
N LEU A 35 -5.25 -11.11 -4.83
CA LEU A 35 -5.74 -10.22 -3.78
C LEU A 35 -7.24 -9.97 -3.97
N THR A 36 -8.02 -10.30 -2.96
CA THR A 36 -9.49 -10.19 -2.92
C THR A 36 -9.97 -9.24 -1.84
N GLY A 37 -11.27 -8.92 -1.85
CA GLY A 37 -11.88 -8.03 -0.87
C GLY A 37 -11.64 -6.54 -1.13
N VAL A 38 -11.07 -6.19 -2.28
CA VAL A 38 -10.82 -4.82 -2.72
C VAL A 38 -11.30 -4.61 -4.15
N GLU A 39 -11.67 -3.39 -4.46
CA GLU A 39 -12.05 -2.97 -5.81
C GLU A 39 -10.85 -2.28 -6.48
N PHE A 40 -10.45 -2.76 -7.65
CA PHE A 40 -9.30 -2.25 -8.37
C PHE A 40 -9.70 -1.26 -9.45
N ILE A 41 -8.97 -0.15 -9.51
CA ILE A 41 -9.14 0.94 -10.47
C ILE A 41 -7.78 1.26 -11.07
N THR A 42 -7.70 1.48 -12.37
CA THR A 42 -6.52 2.03 -13.03
C THR A 42 -6.87 3.31 -13.79
N ILE A 43 -6.04 4.30 -13.62
CA ILE A 43 -6.15 5.58 -14.34
C ILE A 43 -4.81 5.91 -15.00
N ASN A 44 -4.86 6.40 -16.22
CA ASN A 44 -3.65 6.73 -16.97
C ASN A 44 -3.96 7.75 -18.07
N THR A 45 -2.94 8.49 -18.49
CA THR A 45 -2.96 9.33 -19.70
C THR A 45 -2.62 8.54 -20.96
N ASP A 46 -2.07 7.33 -20.80
CA ASP A 46 -1.73 6.41 -21.89
C ASP A 46 -2.85 5.39 -22.11
N ALA A 47 -3.57 5.56 -23.23
CA ALA A 47 -4.66 4.67 -23.61
C ALA A 47 -4.22 3.24 -23.92
N GLN A 48 -3.00 3.05 -24.41
CA GLN A 48 -2.47 1.71 -24.70
C GLN A 48 -2.17 0.93 -23.41
N ALA A 49 -1.65 1.61 -22.40
CA ALA A 49 -1.41 1.00 -21.08
C ALA A 49 -2.75 0.56 -20.46
N LEU A 50 -3.80 1.37 -20.54
CA LEU A 50 -5.13 1.03 -20.05
C LEU A 50 -5.74 -0.18 -20.73
N LYS A 51 -5.56 -0.34 -22.04
CA LYS A 51 -6.07 -1.51 -22.78
C LYS A 51 -5.47 -2.85 -22.30
N ARG A 52 -4.28 -2.81 -21.73
CA ARG A 52 -3.60 -4.00 -21.20
C ARG A 52 -3.92 -4.26 -19.73
N SER A 53 -4.53 -3.31 -19.04
CA SER A 53 -4.86 -3.42 -17.63
C SER A 53 -5.89 -4.50 -17.35
N LEU A 54 -5.69 -5.24 -16.27
CA LEU A 54 -6.62 -6.26 -15.76
C LEU A 54 -7.72 -5.67 -14.88
N ALA A 55 -7.62 -4.40 -14.49
CA ALA A 55 -8.63 -3.76 -13.67
C ALA A 55 -9.95 -3.60 -14.44
N LYS A 56 -11.06 -3.89 -13.76
CA LYS A 56 -12.40 -3.75 -14.36
C LYS A 56 -12.82 -2.30 -14.52
N LEU A 57 -12.38 -1.44 -13.59
CA LEU A 57 -12.64 0.00 -13.63
C LEU A 57 -11.39 0.72 -14.14
N GLN A 58 -11.56 1.47 -15.20
CA GLN A 58 -10.48 2.18 -15.88
C GLN A 58 -10.93 3.58 -16.27
N LEU A 59 -10.04 4.54 -16.18
CA LEU A 59 -10.28 5.91 -16.64
C LEU A 59 -9.07 6.44 -17.40
N GLN A 60 -9.28 6.87 -18.63
CA GLN A 60 -8.30 7.64 -19.38
C GLN A 60 -8.37 9.09 -18.92
N LEU A 61 -7.25 9.59 -18.38
CA LEU A 61 -7.11 10.97 -17.92
C LEU A 61 -6.73 11.91 -19.07
N GLY A 62 -7.33 13.10 -19.06
CA GLY A 62 -6.85 14.22 -19.82
C GLY A 62 -6.86 13.99 -21.33
N ASN A 63 -7.95 13.49 -21.89
CA ASN A 63 -8.05 13.29 -23.34
C ASN A 63 -7.84 14.58 -24.13
N GLY A 64 -8.27 15.72 -23.60
CA GLY A 64 -8.03 17.05 -24.18
C GLY A 64 -6.57 17.50 -24.11
N VAL A 65 -5.83 17.01 -23.12
CA VAL A 65 -4.42 17.38 -22.86
C VAL A 65 -3.44 16.49 -23.64
N THR A 66 -3.60 15.17 -23.57
CA THR A 66 -2.62 14.21 -24.11
C THR A 66 -3.13 13.36 -25.28
N LYS A 67 -4.43 13.36 -25.55
CA LYS A 67 -5.08 12.53 -26.59
C LYS A 67 -4.76 11.02 -26.47
N GLY A 68 -4.55 10.56 -25.24
CA GLY A 68 -4.21 9.15 -24.97
C GLY A 68 -2.75 8.77 -25.24
N LEU A 69 -1.87 9.75 -25.49
CA LEU A 69 -0.46 9.50 -25.82
C LEU A 69 0.49 9.53 -24.61
N GLY A 70 -0.05 9.77 -23.42
CA GLY A 70 0.75 9.85 -22.20
C GLY A 70 1.24 11.26 -21.86
N ALA A 71 1.80 11.42 -20.67
CA ALA A 71 2.28 12.71 -20.14
C ALA A 71 3.76 13.01 -20.47
N GLY A 72 4.47 12.09 -21.12
CA GLY A 72 5.84 12.32 -21.58
C GLY A 72 6.83 12.64 -20.45
N ALA A 73 6.77 11.95 -19.33
CA ALA A 73 7.62 12.18 -18.15
C ALA A 73 7.53 13.62 -17.58
N ASN A 74 6.43 14.32 -17.85
CA ASN A 74 6.16 15.67 -17.35
C ASN A 74 5.05 15.65 -16.29
N PRO A 75 5.38 15.85 -15.00
CA PRO A 75 4.38 15.86 -13.93
C PRO A 75 3.30 16.94 -14.07
N ASP A 76 3.62 18.10 -14.64
CA ASP A 76 2.65 19.17 -14.83
C ASP A 76 1.54 18.75 -15.82
N ILE A 77 1.90 18.04 -16.88
CA ILE A 77 0.94 17.45 -17.81
C ILE A 77 0.09 16.37 -17.13
N GLY A 78 0.71 15.50 -16.33
CA GLY A 78 -0.01 14.51 -15.55
C GLY A 78 -1.02 15.13 -14.58
N ARG A 79 -0.63 16.19 -13.90
CA ARG A 79 -1.51 16.97 -13.03
C ARG A 79 -2.67 17.61 -13.80
N GLU A 80 -2.39 18.29 -14.89
CA GLU A 80 -3.40 18.94 -15.72
C GLU A 80 -4.41 17.93 -16.27
N ALA A 81 -3.93 16.77 -16.70
CA ALA A 81 -4.78 15.68 -17.17
C ALA A 81 -5.73 15.16 -16.07
N ALA A 82 -5.24 15.01 -14.84
CA ALA A 82 -6.07 14.60 -13.72
C ALA A 82 -7.08 15.66 -13.32
N LEU A 83 -6.71 16.93 -13.37
CA LEU A 83 -7.62 18.06 -13.09
C LEU A 83 -8.76 18.14 -14.11
N GLU A 84 -8.51 17.83 -15.38
CA GLU A 84 -9.55 17.77 -16.41
C GLU A 84 -10.63 16.72 -16.07
N ASP A 85 -10.24 15.60 -15.49
CA ASP A 85 -11.14 14.49 -15.17
C ASP A 85 -11.40 14.32 -13.66
N ARG A 86 -11.25 15.39 -12.90
CA ARG A 86 -11.39 15.40 -11.44
C ARG A 86 -12.74 14.84 -10.97
N GLU A 87 -13.83 15.20 -11.64
CA GLU A 87 -15.17 14.72 -11.29
C GLU A 87 -15.33 13.22 -11.55
N ARG A 88 -14.74 12.72 -12.64
CA ARG A 88 -14.74 11.28 -12.93
C ARG A 88 -13.91 10.48 -11.94
N ILE A 89 -12.79 11.03 -11.49
CA ILE A 89 -12.01 10.44 -10.41
C ILE A 89 -12.87 10.35 -9.15
N ALA A 90 -13.57 11.42 -8.80
CA ALA A 90 -14.46 11.43 -7.64
C ALA A 90 -15.55 10.36 -7.73
N GLU A 91 -16.17 10.18 -8.88
CA GLU A 91 -17.18 9.13 -9.11
C GLU A 91 -16.61 7.72 -8.92
N LEU A 92 -15.36 7.47 -9.37
CA LEU A 92 -14.73 6.16 -9.25
C LEU A 92 -14.41 5.77 -7.81
N ILE A 93 -14.01 6.74 -6.99
CA ILE A 93 -13.61 6.47 -5.60
C ILE A 93 -14.70 6.72 -4.58
N ASP A 94 -15.83 7.29 -5.00
CA ASP A 94 -16.95 7.55 -4.10
C ASP A 94 -17.47 6.27 -3.45
N GLY A 95 -17.89 6.39 -2.20
CA GLY A 95 -18.37 5.26 -1.40
C GLY A 95 -17.29 4.38 -0.79
N ALA A 96 -16.00 4.63 -1.04
CA ALA A 96 -14.92 3.94 -0.37
C ALA A 96 -14.78 4.42 1.09
N ASP A 97 -14.58 3.48 2.00
CA ASP A 97 -14.17 3.77 3.37
C ASP A 97 -12.66 4.00 3.45
N MET A 98 -11.91 3.28 2.61
CA MET A 98 -10.47 3.39 2.49
C MET A 98 -10.04 3.35 1.02
N LEU A 99 -9.10 4.20 0.67
CA LEU A 99 -8.47 4.25 -0.65
C LEU A 99 -6.97 4.08 -0.52
N PHE A 100 -6.45 3.07 -1.22
CA PHE A 100 -5.02 2.96 -1.51
C PHE A 100 -4.71 3.60 -2.85
N ILE A 101 -3.74 4.51 -2.86
CA ILE A 101 -3.21 5.10 -4.09
C ILE A 101 -1.84 4.47 -4.33
N THR A 102 -1.66 3.77 -5.43
CA THR A 102 -0.36 3.23 -5.82
C THR A 102 0.14 3.90 -7.09
N ALA A 103 1.39 4.36 -7.06
CA ALA A 103 2.02 5.04 -8.16
C ALA A 103 3.54 4.87 -8.12
N GLY A 104 4.17 4.90 -9.28
CA GLY A 104 5.61 5.11 -9.39
C GLY A 104 5.90 6.60 -9.50
N MET A 105 6.62 7.14 -8.52
CA MET A 105 7.01 8.54 -8.55
C MET A 105 8.23 8.74 -9.44
N GLY A 106 8.29 9.86 -10.12
CA GLY A 106 9.36 10.21 -11.06
C GLY A 106 8.97 10.27 -12.53
N GLY A 107 7.85 9.65 -12.90
CA GLY A 107 7.24 9.79 -14.22
C GLY A 107 6.32 11.01 -14.33
N GLY A 108 5.59 11.10 -15.43
CA GLY A 108 4.65 12.20 -15.66
C GLY A 108 3.31 11.99 -14.97
N THR A 109 2.61 10.91 -15.34
CA THR A 109 1.23 10.66 -14.87
C THR A 109 1.18 10.34 -13.38
N GLY A 110 1.96 9.36 -12.92
CA GLY A 110 1.95 8.97 -11.50
C GLY A 110 2.30 10.12 -10.57
N THR A 111 3.37 10.84 -10.88
CA THR A 111 3.87 11.96 -10.08
C THR A 111 2.89 13.13 -10.03
N GLY A 112 2.29 13.47 -11.15
CA GLY A 112 1.40 14.64 -11.27
C GLY A 112 -0.05 14.34 -10.86
N ALA A 113 -0.56 13.18 -11.21
CA ALA A 113 -1.96 12.81 -11.00
C ALA A 113 -2.26 12.24 -9.60
N ALA A 114 -1.32 11.50 -9.00
CA ALA A 114 -1.55 10.91 -7.67
C ALA A 114 -1.92 11.94 -6.60
N PRO A 115 -1.26 13.12 -6.50
CA PRO A 115 -1.69 14.16 -5.56
C PRO A 115 -3.10 14.67 -5.80
N VAL A 116 -3.55 14.74 -7.06
CA VAL A 116 -4.93 15.15 -7.39
C VAL A 116 -5.93 14.11 -6.90
N VAL A 117 -5.66 12.84 -7.10
CA VAL A 117 -6.50 11.75 -6.57
C VAL A 117 -6.58 11.82 -5.05
N ALA A 118 -5.48 12.05 -4.39
CA ALA A 118 -5.43 12.18 -2.93
C ALA A 118 -6.25 13.38 -2.43
N GLU A 119 -6.16 14.51 -3.10
CA GLU A 119 -6.95 15.71 -2.79
C GLU A 119 -8.45 15.43 -2.92
N VAL A 120 -8.89 14.77 -3.97
CA VAL A 120 -10.28 14.37 -4.17
C VAL A 120 -10.75 13.42 -3.07
N ALA A 121 -9.94 12.42 -2.73
CA ALA A 121 -10.25 11.47 -1.67
C ALA A 121 -10.39 12.16 -0.30
N LYS A 122 -9.53 13.12 -0.01
CA LYS A 122 -9.59 13.92 1.22
C LYS A 122 -10.88 14.74 1.30
N GLU A 123 -11.30 15.36 0.21
CA GLU A 123 -12.57 16.11 0.14
C GLU A 123 -13.79 15.22 0.36
N LEU A 124 -13.73 13.97 -0.08
CA LEU A 124 -14.79 12.97 0.13
C LEU A 124 -14.74 12.32 1.53
N GLY A 125 -13.77 12.66 2.37
CA GLY A 125 -13.64 12.11 3.72
C GLY A 125 -13.17 10.64 3.75
N ILE A 126 -12.52 10.16 2.68
CA ILE A 126 -12.03 8.79 2.57
C ILE A 126 -10.67 8.68 3.26
N LEU A 127 -10.49 7.65 4.09
CA LEU A 127 -9.16 7.31 4.63
C LEU A 127 -8.24 6.96 3.48
N THR A 128 -7.18 7.76 3.27
CA THR A 128 -6.32 7.67 2.10
C THR A 128 -4.90 7.30 2.50
N VAL A 129 -4.43 6.18 1.98
CA VAL A 129 -3.08 5.67 2.15
C VAL A 129 -2.42 5.57 0.78
N ALA A 130 -1.34 6.33 0.58
CA ALA A 130 -0.54 6.20 -0.63
C ALA A 130 0.62 5.23 -0.40
N VAL A 131 0.81 4.33 -1.34
CA VAL A 131 1.93 3.38 -1.37
C VAL A 131 2.65 3.58 -2.70
N VAL A 132 3.80 4.23 -2.66
CA VAL A 132 4.49 4.68 -3.86
C VAL A 132 5.93 4.21 -3.90
N THR A 133 6.44 3.99 -5.10
CA THR A 133 7.85 3.71 -5.32
C THR A 133 8.64 4.96 -5.67
N LYS A 134 9.88 4.98 -5.24
CA LYS A 134 10.86 6.01 -5.57
C LYS A 134 11.88 5.43 -6.55
N PRO A 135 12.22 6.16 -7.64
CA PRO A 135 13.09 5.63 -8.69
C PRO A 135 14.51 5.34 -8.17
N PHE A 136 15.23 4.52 -8.91
CA PHE A 136 16.63 4.24 -8.65
C PHE A 136 17.48 5.52 -8.78
N MET A 137 18.57 5.59 -8.03
CA MET A 137 19.47 6.76 -8.03
C MET A 137 20.05 7.07 -9.42
N PHE A 138 20.28 6.05 -10.25
CA PHE A 138 20.78 6.26 -11.60
C PHE A 138 19.78 6.93 -12.55
N GLU A 139 18.51 6.98 -12.19
CA GLU A 139 17.45 7.62 -13.00
C GLU A 139 17.50 9.17 -12.95
N GLY A 140 18.39 9.74 -12.17
CA GLY A 140 18.77 11.15 -12.19
C GLY A 140 17.62 12.15 -12.08
N LYS A 141 17.15 12.70 -13.20
CA LYS A 141 16.08 13.71 -13.22
C LYS A 141 14.77 13.20 -12.63
N ARG A 142 14.48 11.91 -12.74
CA ARG A 142 13.27 11.31 -12.18
C ARG A 142 13.26 11.34 -10.66
N VAL A 143 14.43 11.25 -10.02
CA VAL A 143 14.55 11.35 -8.55
C VAL A 143 14.07 12.71 -8.04
N ARG A 144 14.43 13.79 -8.75
CA ARG A 144 13.97 15.15 -8.38
C ARG A 144 12.46 15.31 -8.56
N ALA A 145 11.93 14.84 -9.67
CA ALA A 145 10.49 14.85 -9.92
C ALA A 145 9.74 14.02 -8.88
N ALA A 146 10.27 12.84 -8.53
CA ALA A 146 9.71 11.98 -7.50
C ALA A 146 9.65 12.68 -6.14
N ASN A 147 10.73 13.31 -5.70
CA ASN A 147 10.77 14.01 -4.42
C ASN A 147 9.75 15.17 -4.37
N ALA A 148 9.63 15.96 -5.42
CA ALA A 148 8.64 17.02 -5.50
C ALA A 148 7.20 16.48 -5.48
N GLY A 149 6.93 15.39 -6.20
CA GLY A 149 5.62 14.75 -6.23
C GLY A 149 5.25 14.10 -4.90
N ILE A 150 6.20 13.48 -4.22
CA ILE A 150 6.03 12.90 -2.88
C ILE A 150 5.66 14.00 -1.88
N GLU A 151 6.33 15.13 -1.93
CA GLU A 151 6.04 16.28 -1.07
C GLU A 151 4.62 16.82 -1.28
N GLN A 152 4.15 16.90 -2.53
CA GLN A 152 2.78 17.28 -2.85
C GLN A 152 1.77 16.22 -2.37
N LEU A 153 2.07 14.94 -2.60
CA LEU A 153 1.21 13.83 -2.20
C LEU A 153 1.05 13.77 -0.68
N ALA A 154 2.12 13.98 0.08
CA ALA A 154 2.12 13.95 1.54
C ALA A 154 1.13 14.94 2.18
N ARG A 155 0.81 16.03 1.49
CA ARG A 155 -0.13 17.05 1.98
C ARG A 155 -1.59 16.60 1.98
N HIS A 156 -1.91 15.57 1.21
CA HIS A 156 -3.30 15.17 0.91
C HIS A 156 -3.63 13.75 1.37
N VAL A 157 -2.66 12.99 1.85
CA VAL A 157 -2.87 11.62 2.33
C VAL A 157 -2.80 11.55 3.86
N ASP A 158 -3.48 10.58 4.43
CA ASP A 158 -3.41 10.29 5.87
C ASP A 158 -2.10 9.58 6.22
N SER A 159 -1.68 8.63 5.39
CA SER A 159 -0.39 7.96 5.50
C SER A 159 0.27 7.83 4.14
N LEU A 160 1.59 8.00 4.11
CA LEU A 160 2.41 7.85 2.91
C LEU A 160 3.50 6.81 3.16
N ILE A 161 3.39 5.67 2.50
CA ILE A 161 4.39 4.61 2.49
C ILE A 161 5.25 4.78 1.25
N ILE A 162 6.54 5.01 1.44
CA ILE A 162 7.50 5.15 0.35
C ILE A 162 8.37 3.90 0.29
N ILE A 163 8.48 3.33 -0.90
CA ILE A 163 9.30 2.17 -1.20
C ILE A 163 10.42 2.61 -2.15
N PRO A 164 11.63 2.89 -1.63
CA PRO A 164 12.76 3.25 -2.47
C PRO A 164 13.25 2.01 -3.24
N ASN A 165 13.27 2.08 -4.57
CA ASN A 165 13.78 0.97 -5.39
C ASN A 165 15.25 0.64 -5.05
N GLU A 166 16.02 1.63 -4.65
CA GLU A 166 17.42 1.45 -4.22
C GLU A 166 17.56 0.50 -3.02
N LYS A 167 16.61 0.57 -2.07
CA LYS A 167 16.59 -0.33 -0.90
C LYS A 167 16.25 -1.78 -1.31
N LEU A 168 15.49 -1.97 -2.37
CA LEU A 168 15.22 -3.31 -2.91
C LEU A 168 16.47 -3.96 -3.49
N MET A 169 17.36 -3.18 -4.11
CA MET A 169 18.63 -3.70 -4.64
C MET A 169 19.52 -4.27 -3.54
N GLN A 170 19.48 -3.71 -2.34
CA GLN A 170 20.24 -4.23 -1.20
C GLN A 170 19.80 -5.64 -0.79
N VAL A 171 18.52 -5.96 -0.98
CA VAL A 171 17.97 -7.30 -0.67
C VAL A 171 18.22 -8.28 -1.79
N LEU A 172 18.08 -7.83 -3.05
CA LEU A 172 18.05 -8.69 -4.23
C LEU A 172 19.44 -8.97 -4.82
N GLY A 173 20.42 -8.13 -4.48
CA GLY A 173 21.76 -8.19 -5.03
C GLY A 173 21.91 -7.53 -6.40
N ASP A 174 23.15 -7.25 -6.76
CA ASP A 174 23.47 -6.48 -7.97
C ASP A 174 23.30 -7.26 -9.29
N ASP A 175 23.22 -8.58 -9.21
CA ASP A 175 23.09 -9.46 -10.38
C ASP A 175 21.63 -9.69 -10.83
N ILE A 176 20.68 -9.07 -10.15
CA ILE A 176 19.26 -9.21 -10.52
C ILE A 176 18.95 -8.53 -11.85
N SER A 177 18.12 -9.14 -12.67
CA SER A 177 17.64 -8.49 -13.89
C SER A 177 16.75 -7.28 -13.57
N MET A 178 16.76 -6.28 -14.45
CA MET A 178 15.89 -5.10 -14.31
C MET A 178 14.42 -5.49 -14.24
N LEU A 179 14.00 -6.49 -15.02
CA LEU A 179 12.63 -7.02 -14.99
C LEU A 179 12.27 -7.59 -13.61
N ASP A 180 13.17 -8.37 -13.02
CA ASP A 180 12.93 -8.98 -11.71
C ASP A 180 12.97 -7.94 -10.59
N ALA A 181 13.78 -6.89 -10.73
CA ALA A 181 13.80 -5.77 -9.80
C ALA A 181 12.45 -5.02 -9.78
N PHE A 182 11.85 -4.77 -10.95
CA PHE A 182 10.51 -4.17 -11.02
C PHE A 182 9.39 -5.10 -10.53
N LYS A 183 9.51 -6.40 -10.79
CA LYS A 183 8.58 -7.39 -10.21
C LYS A 183 8.67 -7.40 -8.69
N ALA A 184 9.86 -7.33 -8.12
CA ALA A 184 10.05 -7.24 -6.68
C ALA A 184 9.44 -5.96 -6.09
N ALA A 185 9.56 -4.82 -6.78
CA ALA A 185 8.88 -3.59 -6.38
C ALA A 185 7.35 -3.76 -6.36
N ASN A 186 6.78 -4.39 -7.37
CA ASN A 186 5.35 -4.69 -7.41
C ASN A 186 4.93 -5.65 -6.29
N GLU A 187 5.75 -6.63 -5.95
CA GLU A 187 5.50 -7.55 -4.84
C GLU A 187 5.48 -6.84 -3.49
N VAL A 188 6.38 -5.88 -3.27
CA VAL A 188 6.38 -5.06 -2.06
C VAL A 188 5.15 -4.17 -1.98
N LEU A 189 4.72 -3.55 -3.08
CA LEU A 189 3.48 -2.78 -3.16
C LEU A 189 2.26 -3.67 -2.84
N HIS A 190 2.22 -4.87 -3.41
CA HIS A 190 1.20 -5.88 -3.10
C HIS A 190 1.20 -6.24 -1.61
N GLY A 191 2.37 -6.51 -1.04
CA GLY A 191 2.52 -6.83 0.38
C GLY A 191 2.00 -5.72 1.31
N ALA A 192 2.24 -4.46 0.96
CA ALA A 192 1.75 -3.32 1.72
C ALA A 192 0.22 -3.20 1.68
N VAL A 193 -0.34 -3.20 0.49
CA VAL A 193 -1.79 -3.10 0.30
C VAL A 193 -2.51 -4.32 0.85
N GLY A 194 -2.04 -5.51 0.50
CA GLY A 194 -2.62 -6.78 0.94
C GLY A 194 -2.54 -6.95 2.45
N GLY A 195 -1.41 -6.64 3.06
CA GLY A 195 -1.21 -6.75 4.50
C GLY A 195 -2.19 -5.90 5.32
N ILE A 196 -2.53 -4.70 4.83
CA ILE A 196 -3.51 -3.82 5.49
C ILE A 196 -4.95 -4.25 5.15
N ALA A 197 -5.23 -4.53 3.88
CA ALA A 197 -6.58 -4.91 3.43
C ALA A 197 -7.04 -6.24 4.03
N GLU A 198 -6.15 -7.22 4.14
CA GLU A 198 -6.46 -8.53 4.73
C GLU A 198 -6.84 -8.42 6.21
N VAL A 199 -6.18 -7.55 6.98
CA VAL A 199 -6.51 -7.30 8.39
C VAL A 199 -7.95 -6.81 8.54
N ILE A 200 -8.43 -6.03 7.59
CA ILE A 200 -9.78 -5.45 7.61
C ILE A 200 -10.83 -6.47 7.13
N ASN A 201 -10.55 -7.17 6.04
CA ASN A 201 -11.54 -7.96 5.30
C ASN A 201 -11.52 -9.45 5.62
N CYS A 202 -10.39 -9.99 6.11
CA CYS A 202 -10.28 -11.41 6.40
C CYS A 202 -10.57 -11.66 7.88
N PRO A 203 -11.65 -12.38 8.21
CA PRO A 203 -11.91 -12.75 9.59
C PRO A 203 -10.82 -13.69 10.10
N GLY A 204 -10.09 -13.24 11.10
CA GLY A 204 -9.09 -14.01 11.81
C GLY A 204 -9.60 -14.43 13.19
N LEU A 205 -8.72 -15.03 13.99
CA LEU A 205 -8.99 -15.33 15.40
C LEU A 205 -9.05 -14.06 16.26
N VAL A 206 -8.37 -13.01 15.84
CA VAL A 206 -8.40 -11.68 16.44
C VAL A 206 -8.90 -10.72 15.37
N ASN A 207 -10.12 -10.26 15.54
CA ASN A 207 -10.71 -9.29 14.63
C ASN A 207 -10.23 -7.89 14.99
N VAL A 208 -9.73 -7.19 13.99
CA VAL A 208 -9.45 -5.76 14.02
C VAL A 208 -10.56 -5.07 13.26
N ASP A 209 -11.27 -4.15 13.90
CA ASP A 209 -12.28 -3.40 13.18
C ASP A 209 -11.65 -2.26 12.36
N PHE A 210 -12.43 -1.73 11.41
CA PHE A 210 -11.96 -0.66 10.54
C PHE A 210 -11.60 0.61 11.34
N ALA A 211 -12.29 0.88 12.43
CA ALA A 211 -12.02 2.04 13.27
C ALA A 211 -10.64 2.00 13.91
N ASP A 212 -10.18 0.81 14.31
CA ASP A 212 -8.82 0.61 14.83
C ASP A 212 -7.76 0.88 13.77
N VAL A 213 -7.96 0.34 12.55
CA VAL A 213 -7.06 0.58 11.42
C VAL A 213 -7.04 2.07 11.07
N ARG A 214 -8.19 2.71 11.03
CA ARG A 214 -8.30 4.16 10.81
C ARG A 214 -7.50 4.94 11.83
N THR A 215 -7.57 4.59 13.10
CA THR A 215 -6.83 5.27 14.17
C THR A 215 -5.33 5.22 13.93
N VAL A 216 -4.78 4.06 13.59
CA VAL A 216 -3.34 3.91 13.30
C VAL A 216 -2.94 4.60 12.01
N MET A 217 -3.72 4.41 10.94
CA MET A 217 -3.37 4.93 9.61
C MET A 217 -3.65 6.43 9.45
N SER A 218 -4.44 7.04 10.33
CA SER A 218 -4.68 8.49 10.35
C SER A 218 -3.59 9.29 11.06
N GLU A 219 -2.63 8.64 11.69
CA GLU A 219 -1.45 9.32 12.21
C GLU A 219 -0.67 9.93 11.06
N MET A 220 -0.86 11.22 10.87
CA MET A 220 -0.31 11.96 9.72
C MET A 220 1.22 11.89 9.68
N GLY A 221 1.74 11.62 8.52
CA GLY A 221 3.18 11.63 8.27
C GLY A 221 3.64 10.49 7.37
N MET A 222 4.94 10.28 7.42
CA MET A 222 5.58 9.15 6.75
C MET A 222 5.20 7.86 7.46
N ALA A 223 4.93 6.84 6.67
CA ALA A 223 4.78 5.48 7.16
C ALA A 223 5.81 4.59 6.46
N MET A 224 6.26 3.58 7.17
CA MET A 224 7.20 2.61 6.65
C MET A 224 6.70 1.20 6.92
N MET A 225 7.14 0.25 6.11
CA MET A 225 6.73 -1.13 6.25
C MET A 225 7.91 -2.08 6.28
N GLY A 226 7.72 -3.20 6.94
CA GLY A 226 8.60 -4.36 6.87
C GLY A 226 7.77 -5.62 6.78
N SER A 227 8.23 -6.58 5.99
CA SER A 227 7.57 -7.87 5.85
C SER A 227 8.61 -8.98 5.76
N ALA A 228 8.36 -10.08 6.42
CA ALA A 228 9.20 -11.27 6.33
C ALA A 228 8.40 -12.53 6.59
N GLN A 229 8.88 -13.62 6.05
CA GLN A 229 8.28 -14.95 6.18
C GLN A 229 9.35 -15.95 6.63
N ALA A 230 8.98 -16.82 7.53
CA ALA A 230 9.84 -17.90 7.99
C ALA A 230 9.04 -19.18 8.19
N SER A 231 9.75 -20.31 8.22
CA SER A 231 9.18 -21.64 8.47
C SER A 231 9.98 -22.33 9.57
N GLY A 232 9.42 -23.38 10.13
CA GLY A 232 10.07 -24.18 11.16
C GLY A 232 9.75 -23.78 12.60
N GLU A 233 10.47 -24.32 13.53
CA GLU A 233 10.15 -24.26 14.97
C GLU A 233 10.21 -22.83 15.54
N ASN A 234 11.09 -21.98 15.04
CA ASN A 234 11.26 -20.59 15.49
C ASN A 234 10.70 -19.56 14.48
N ARG A 235 9.78 -19.97 13.61
CA ARG A 235 9.25 -19.14 12.52
C ARG A 235 8.72 -17.79 12.97
N ALA A 236 8.01 -17.74 14.10
CA ALA A 236 7.42 -16.50 14.60
C ALA A 236 8.48 -15.46 14.98
N ARG A 237 9.47 -15.86 15.75
CA ARG A 237 10.58 -14.99 16.15
C ARG A 237 11.41 -14.54 14.94
N ILE A 238 11.78 -15.48 14.08
CA ILE A 238 12.60 -15.21 12.90
C ILE A 238 11.88 -14.23 11.95
N ALA A 239 10.60 -14.49 11.66
CA ALA A 239 9.82 -13.62 10.79
C ALA A 239 9.67 -12.21 11.38
N ALA A 240 9.41 -12.09 12.68
CA ALA A 240 9.29 -10.79 13.35
C ALA A 240 10.62 -10.03 13.37
N GLU A 241 11.72 -10.67 13.71
CA GLU A 241 13.07 -10.07 13.69
C GLU A 241 13.45 -9.59 12.28
N GLN A 242 13.20 -10.40 11.26
CA GLN A 242 13.47 -10.04 9.87
C GLN A 242 12.55 -8.92 9.35
N ALA A 243 11.29 -8.90 9.76
CA ALA A 243 10.38 -7.82 9.40
C ALA A 243 10.84 -6.47 9.96
N VAL A 244 11.26 -6.42 11.23
CA VAL A 244 11.83 -5.22 11.87
C VAL A 244 13.18 -4.83 11.26
N ALA A 245 13.99 -5.79 10.88
CA ALA A 245 15.29 -5.58 10.25
C ALA A 245 15.19 -5.37 8.71
N SER A 246 14.00 -5.20 8.17
CA SER A 246 13.81 -4.96 6.74
C SER A 246 14.63 -3.75 6.27
N PRO A 247 15.33 -3.84 5.14
CA PRO A 247 16.03 -2.70 4.55
C PRO A 247 15.11 -1.50 4.26
N LEU A 248 13.81 -1.72 4.09
CA LEU A 248 12.83 -0.65 3.93
C LEU A 248 12.62 0.17 5.21
N LEU A 249 12.97 -0.38 6.37
CA LEU A 249 12.95 0.26 7.68
C LEU A 249 14.33 0.78 8.11
N GLU A 250 15.36 0.54 7.31
CA GLU A 250 16.69 1.07 7.57
C GLU A 250 16.65 2.60 7.59
N ASP A 251 17.38 3.22 8.50
CA ASP A 251 17.36 4.66 8.76
C ASP A 251 16.08 5.20 9.41
N VAL A 252 15.13 4.33 9.78
CA VAL A 252 13.90 4.72 10.46
C VAL A 252 14.00 4.43 11.95
N ASN A 253 13.70 5.44 12.75
CA ASN A 253 13.60 5.27 14.19
C ASN A 253 12.18 4.80 14.56
N LEU A 254 11.98 3.47 14.66
CA LEU A 254 10.70 2.89 15.04
C LEU A 254 10.23 3.33 16.45
N ALA A 255 11.13 3.74 17.32
CA ALA A 255 10.77 4.30 18.61
C ALA A 255 10.05 5.67 18.51
N GLY A 256 10.07 6.31 17.34
CA GLY A 256 9.31 7.52 17.05
C GLY A 256 7.90 7.25 16.49
N ALA A 257 7.59 6.01 16.12
CA ALA A 257 6.30 5.66 15.54
C ALA A 257 5.16 5.88 16.56
N ARG A 258 4.09 6.53 16.11
CA ARG A 258 2.89 6.74 16.93
C ARG A 258 1.90 5.60 16.82
N GLY A 259 1.87 4.94 15.67
CA GLY A 259 1.04 3.78 15.41
C GLY A 259 1.81 2.67 14.74
N VAL A 260 1.46 1.44 15.06
CA VAL A 260 2.01 0.24 14.42
C VAL A 260 0.88 -0.74 14.15
N LEU A 261 0.73 -1.12 12.89
CA LEU A 261 -0.16 -2.18 12.46
C LEU A 261 0.66 -3.42 12.16
N VAL A 262 0.32 -4.53 12.78
CA VAL A 262 0.97 -5.83 12.58
C VAL A 262 -0.05 -6.80 12.00
N ASN A 263 0.29 -7.42 10.88
CA ASN A 263 -0.48 -8.54 10.32
C ASN A 263 0.34 -9.82 10.39
N ILE A 264 -0.21 -10.83 11.03
CA ILE A 264 0.38 -12.16 11.13
C ILE A 264 -0.44 -13.10 10.28
N THR A 265 0.15 -13.62 9.20
CA THR A 265 -0.49 -14.58 8.30
C THR A 265 0.15 -15.95 8.47
N ALA A 266 -0.63 -16.93 8.82
CA ALA A 266 -0.19 -18.32 9.00
C ALA A 266 -1.35 -19.28 8.77
N SER A 267 -1.04 -20.57 8.63
CA SER A 267 -2.06 -21.62 8.61
C SER A 267 -2.72 -21.79 9.98
N SER A 268 -3.76 -22.59 10.03
CA SER A 268 -4.48 -22.94 11.27
C SER A 268 -3.60 -23.61 12.35
N THR A 269 -2.35 -23.96 12.02
CA THR A 269 -1.37 -24.51 12.97
C THR A 269 -0.72 -23.47 13.88
N VAL A 270 -0.98 -22.17 13.66
CA VAL A 270 -0.40 -21.10 14.46
C VAL A 270 -0.79 -21.21 15.93
N LYS A 271 0.17 -20.98 16.83
CA LYS A 271 0.00 -21.10 18.27
C LYS A 271 -0.03 -19.71 18.93
N MET A 272 -0.77 -19.58 20.02
CA MET A 272 -0.81 -18.32 20.80
C MET A 272 0.56 -17.83 21.25
N ARG A 273 1.47 -18.75 21.60
CA ARG A 273 2.84 -18.37 21.94
C ARG A 273 3.57 -17.69 20.79
N GLU A 274 3.29 -18.10 19.53
CA GLU A 274 3.88 -17.50 18.33
C GLU A 274 3.39 -16.06 18.13
N ILE A 275 2.10 -15.81 18.36
CA ILE A 275 1.54 -14.46 18.35
C ILE A 275 2.23 -13.57 19.41
N HIS A 276 2.39 -14.09 20.62
CA HIS A 276 3.08 -13.38 21.70
C HIS A 276 4.56 -13.12 21.37
N GLU A 277 5.27 -14.06 20.77
CA GLU A 277 6.67 -13.88 20.33
C GLU A 277 6.79 -12.75 19.29
N VAL A 278 5.91 -12.73 18.29
CA VAL A 278 5.88 -11.66 17.29
C VAL A 278 5.65 -10.30 17.97
N MET A 279 4.64 -10.20 18.81
CA MET A 279 4.29 -8.94 19.48
C MET A 279 5.37 -8.46 20.42
N ASN A 280 5.99 -9.34 21.19
CA ASN A 280 7.10 -8.99 22.08
C ASN A 280 8.32 -8.50 21.30
N THR A 281 8.62 -9.15 20.18
CA THR A 281 9.72 -8.74 19.29
C THR A 281 9.48 -7.33 18.74
N ILE A 282 8.28 -7.05 18.22
CA ILE A 282 7.95 -5.74 17.65
C ILE A 282 7.92 -4.65 18.71
N LYS A 283 7.31 -4.91 19.88
CA LYS A 283 7.24 -3.96 20.98
C LYS A 283 8.60 -3.56 21.54
N ALA A 284 9.60 -4.43 21.44
CA ALA A 284 10.96 -4.11 21.86
C ALA A 284 11.61 -2.97 21.01
N PHE A 285 11.11 -2.74 19.81
CA PHE A 285 11.61 -1.70 18.88
C PHE A 285 10.71 -0.47 18.78
N THR A 286 9.51 -0.50 19.36
CA THR A 286 8.53 0.59 19.29
C THR A 286 8.47 1.37 20.60
N ALA A 287 7.96 2.61 20.55
CA ALA A 287 7.72 3.38 21.76
C ALA A 287 6.68 2.69 22.67
N GLU A 288 6.82 2.85 23.96
CA GLU A 288 5.87 2.30 24.94
C GLU A 288 4.46 2.90 24.78
N GLU A 289 4.39 4.15 24.31
CA GLU A 289 3.13 4.89 24.09
C GLU A 289 2.52 4.66 22.70
N ALA A 290 3.19 3.90 21.81
CA ALA A 290 2.67 3.64 20.48
C ALA A 290 1.38 2.81 20.52
N THR A 291 0.41 3.18 19.71
CA THR A 291 -0.78 2.36 19.49
C THR A 291 -0.41 1.18 18.58
N VAL A 292 -0.40 -0.02 19.14
CA VAL A 292 -0.06 -1.25 18.40
C VAL A 292 -1.31 -2.08 18.19
N ILE A 293 -1.66 -2.31 16.93
CA ILE A 293 -2.80 -3.13 16.52
C ILE A 293 -2.27 -4.38 15.83
N VAL A 294 -2.76 -5.53 16.26
CA VAL A 294 -2.42 -6.82 15.67
C VAL A 294 -3.64 -7.45 15.01
N GLY A 295 -3.51 -7.77 13.75
CA GLY A 295 -4.45 -8.61 13.01
C GLY A 295 -3.83 -9.98 12.76
N GLN A 296 -4.68 -10.98 12.66
CA GLN A 296 -4.28 -12.33 12.30
C GLN A 296 -5.12 -12.84 11.15
N VAL A 297 -4.46 -13.32 10.13
CA VAL A 297 -5.09 -13.94 8.97
C VAL A 297 -4.74 -15.42 8.93
N LEU A 298 -5.75 -16.26 8.80
CA LEU A 298 -5.57 -17.68 8.60
C LEU A 298 -5.57 -18.00 7.10
N ASP A 299 -4.46 -18.56 6.65
CA ASP A 299 -4.28 -19.01 5.28
C ASP A 299 -3.58 -20.37 5.26
N ASP A 300 -4.37 -21.41 5.05
CA ASP A 300 -3.85 -22.79 5.06
C ASP A 300 -2.90 -23.09 3.90
N THR A 301 -2.86 -22.23 2.87
CA THR A 301 -1.86 -22.34 1.80
C THR A 301 -0.44 -21.98 2.26
N MET A 302 -0.31 -21.34 3.40
CA MET A 302 0.98 -21.03 4.04
C MET A 302 1.69 -22.28 4.60
N GLU A 303 0.95 -23.35 4.82
CA GLU A 303 1.49 -24.62 5.40
C GLU A 303 2.26 -24.39 6.69
N ASP A 304 3.58 -24.60 6.69
CA ASP A 304 4.47 -24.39 7.84
C ASP A 304 5.01 -22.95 7.93
N ALA A 305 4.72 -22.11 6.95
CA ALA A 305 5.22 -20.74 6.93
C ALA A 305 4.37 -19.79 7.80
N LEU A 306 5.02 -18.78 8.35
CA LEU A 306 4.40 -17.66 9.06
C LEU A 306 4.99 -16.37 8.50
N ARG A 307 4.12 -15.45 8.09
CA ARG A 307 4.50 -14.13 7.59
C ARG A 307 4.10 -13.05 8.58
N VAL A 308 5.02 -12.14 8.82
CA VAL A 308 4.79 -10.93 9.61
C VAL A 308 4.92 -9.73 8.68
N THR A 309 3.88 -8.93 8.61
CA THR A 309 3.91 -7.63 7.94
C THR A 309 3.61 -6.55 8.96
N MET A 310 4.48 -5.55 9.05
CA MET A 310 4.25 -4.42 9.93
C MET A 310 4.28 -3.10 9.17
N VAL A 311 3.43 -2.20 9.58
CA VAL A 311 3.40 -0.81 9.09
C VAL A 311 3.51 0.11 10.28
N ALA A 312 4.54 0.94 10.30
CA ALA A 312 4.75 1.96 11.32
C ALA A 312 4.34 3.32 10.77
N THR A 313 3.52 4.06 11.50
CA THR A 313 2.95 5.35 11.09
C THR A 313 3.32 6.47 12.03
N GLY A 314 3.17 7.72 11.59
CA GLY A 314 3.49 8.89 12.42
C GLY A 314 4.98 9.07 12.67
N LEU A 315 5.81 8.70 11.69
CA LEU A 315 7.27 8.79 11.73
C LEU A 315 7.77 10.19 11.42
#